data_7a939e5fbf74921f7a3b7a87267a586c
#
_entry.id   7a939e5fbf74921f7a3b7a87267a586c
#
_cell.length_a   1.000
_cell.length_b   1.000
_cell.length_c   1.000
_cell.angle_alpha   90.00
_cell.angle_beta   90.00
_cell.angle_gamma   90.00
#
_symmetry.space_group_name_H-M   'P 1'
#
loop_
_entity.id
_entity.type
_entity.pdbx_description
1 polymer ?
#
loop_
_entity_poly.entity_id
_entity_poly.type
_entity_poly.pdbx_seq_one_letter_code
_entity_poly.pdbx_strand_id
1 'polypeptide(L)'
;ARLAQLGSQLVDSRICAHDRTVVAAEMRQAVAAGAEIILVCGGSAIIDRQDELPQALVLAGGEIDQFGLAVDPGNLLMVGKLGSDLGSHHVIGMPGCARSPKLNGLDWVLQLVLADIPLRRGELADMAAGGLLMEIASRPMPRALATSPDTKDKMAGILLAAGQSRRMGTVNKLLAPITGKPLIRHAAEALVDAGLSPLIVVIGHEADKVASALDGLPVQLVFNPDHAEGQASSVGAGVAALDADITDLLIALGDMPLLSAPLLEKLMESHLDRNDHHRCITLPTSDGKRGNPVLWGKAFFPELVSMSGDSGGRQLLDDHQAVQNLVQCDDPAILRDVDTAD
;
A
#
# COMPACT_ATOMS: atom_id res chain seq x y z
N ALA A 1 28.78 6.51 5.81
CA ALA A 1 27.62 6.20 6.65
C ALA A 1 27.36 4.69 6.71
N ARG A 2 27.09 3.99 5.53
CA ARG A 2 26.79 2.54 5.50
C ARG A 2 27.87 1.68 6.16
N LEU A 3 29.12 1.83 5.76
CA LEU A 3 30.23 1.07 6.31
C LEU A 3 30.36 1.24 7.84
N ALA A 4 30.20 2.47 8.35
CA ALA A 4 30.27 2.74 9.78
C ALA A 4 29.14 2.08 10.57
N GLN A 5 27.93 1.99 9.99
CA GLN A 5 26.80 1.27 10.61
C GLN A 5 27.02 -0.24 10.69
N LEU A 6 27.86 -0.78 9.80
CA LEU A 6 28.23 -2.19 9.75
C LEU A 6 29.54 -2.50 10.49
N GLY A 7 30.08 -1.56 11.26
CA GLY A 7 31.31 -1.73 12.02
C GLY A 7 32.60 -1.74 11.19
N SER A 8 32.52 -1.36 9.90
CA SER A 8 33.66 -1.36 9.00
C SER A 8 34.32 0.02 8.88
N GLN A 9 35.61 0.05 8.61
CA GLN A 9 36.38 1.24 8.44
C GLN A 9 36.75 1.47 6.98
N LEU A 10 36.63 2.70 6.51
CA LEU A 10 37.16 3.12 5.20
C LEU A 10 38.68 3.31 5.34
N VAL A 11 39.45 2.41 4.73
CA VAL A 11 40.92 2.43 4.81
C VAL A 11 41.52 3.46 3.84
N ASP A 12 40.94 3.56 2.62
CA ASP A 12 41.39 4.46 1.59
C ASP A 12 40.23 4.86 0.65
N SER A 13 40.35 5.99 -0.03
CA SER A 13 39.37 6.46 -1.02
C SER A 13 40.07 7.22 -2.12
N ARG A 14 39.93 6.78 -3.36
CA ARG A 14 40.59 7.33 -4.53
C ARG A 14 39.60 7.68 -5.64
N ILE A 15 40.00 8.67 -6.45
CA ILE A 15 39.29 9.03 -7.68
C ILE A 15 40.27 8.83 -8.83
N CYS A 16 39.88 8.05 -9.82
CA CYS A 16 40.68 7.78 -11.00
C CYS A 16 39.89 7.96 -12.30
N ALA A 17 40.57 7.93 -13.44
CA ALA A 17 39.92 7.94 -14.74
C ALA A 17 39.04 6.68 -14.90
N HIS A 18 37.89 6.83 -15.55
CA HIS A 18 36.98 5.72 -15.87
C HIS A 18 37.50 4.96 -17.12
N ASP A 19 38.60 4.27 -16.91
CA ASP A 19 39.31 3.46 -17.90
C ASP A 19 39.71 2.14 -17.24
N ARG A 20 39.50 1.02 -17.94
CA ARG A 20 39.73 -0.32 -17.41
C ARG A 20 41.13 -0.58 -16.92
N THR A 21 42.13 -0.01 -17.57
CA THR A 21 43.57 -0.18 -17.23
C THR A 21 43.90 0.56 -15.95
N VAL A 22 43.38 1.79 -15.82
CA VAL A 22 43.59 2.62 -14.62
C VAL A 22 42.85 2.02 -13.43
N VAL A 23 41.60 1.66 -13.60
CA VAL A 23 40.78 1.03 -12.53
C VAL A 23 41.39 -0.30 -12.08
N ALA A 24 41.88 -1.14 -13.00
CA ALA A 24 42.58 -2.38 -12.67
C ALA A 24 43.87 -2.14 -11.85
N ALA A 25 44.61 -1.11 -12.17
CA ALA A 25 45.81 -0.74 -11.41
C ALA A 25 45.44 -0.30 -9.98
N GLU A 26 44.41 0.52 -9.84
CA GLU A 26 43.92 0.98 -8.53
C GLU A 26 43.35 -0.17 -7.66
N MET A 27 42.68 -1.16 -8.27
CA MET A 27 42.22 -2.37 -7.56
C MET A 27 43.42 -3.14 -6.98
N ARG A 28 44.50 -3.35 -7.78
CA ARG A 28 45.72 -4.04 -7.30
C ARG A 28 46.40 -3.26 -6.18
N GLN A 29 46.44 -1.93 -6.28
CA GLN A 29 47.02 -1.08 -5.23
C GLN A 29 46.19 -1.14 -3.94
N ALA A 30 44.86 -1.21 -4.04
CA ALA A 30 43.99 -1.38 -2.87
C ALA A 30 44.27 -2.70 -2.15
N VAL A 31 44.43 -3.80 -2.91
CA VAL A 31 44.85 -5.09 -2.36
C VAL A 31 46.19 -4.99 -1.64
N ALA A 32 47.19 -4.37 -2.30
CA ALA A 32 48.51 -4.19 -1.71
C ALA A 32 48.50 -3.30 -0.46
N ALA A 33 47.53 -2.40 -0.33
CA ALA A 33 47.29 -1.58 0.86
C ALA A 33 46.46 -2.31 1.97
N GLY A 34 46.10 -3.57 1.76
CA GLY A 34 45.40 -4.39 2.75
C GLY A 34 43.88 -4.21 2.79
N ALA A 35 43.26 -3.72 1.72
CA ALA A 35 41.80 -3.64 1.66
C ALA A 35 41.19 -5.03 1.53
N GLU A 36 40.33 -5.42 2.44
CA GLU A 36 39.59 -6.69 2.39
C GLU A 36 38.42 -6.64 1.39
N ILE A 37 37.80 -5.47 1.28
CA ILE A 37 36.67 -5.19 0.40
C ILE A 37 36.98 -3.94 -0.44
N ILE A 38 36.83 -4.05 -1.75
CA ILE A 38 37.01 -2.95 -2.70
C ILE A 38 35.64 -2.56 -3.27
N LEU A 39 35.20 -1.34 -2.95
CA LEU A 39 33.95 -0.79 -3.47
C LEU A 39 34.27 0.15 -4.64
N VAL A 40 33.76 -0.15 -5.83
CA VAL A 40 34.02 0.66 -7.03
C VAL A 40 32.75 1.32 -7.51
N CYS A 41 32.78 2.66 -7.56
CA CYS A 41 31.69 3.46 -8.08
C CYS A 41 32.07 3.99 -9.48
N GLY A 42 31.44 3.46 -10.52
CA GLY A 42 31.71 3.90 -11.89
C GLY A 42 31.10 5.24 -12.25
N GLY A 43 31.63 5.87 -13.29
CA GLY A 43 31.04 7.06 -13.91
C GLY A 43 29.77 6.75 -14.71
N SER A 44 29.59 5.49 -15.14
CA SER A 44 28.41 4.93 -15.80
C SER A 44 27.84 3.74 -15.01
N ALA A 45 26.59 3.38 -15.31
CA ALA A 45 26.00 2.15 -14.79
C ALA A 45 26.69 0.91 -15.38
N ILE A 46 26.73 -0.18 -14.62
CA ILE A 46 27.27 -1.48 -15.05
C ILE A 46 26.13 -2.25 -15.72
N ILE A 47 26.06 -2.22 -17.05
CA ILE A 47 24.97 -2.81 -17.84
C ILE A 47 25.44 -4.06 -18.56
N ASP A 48 26.69 -4.11 -19.00
CA ASP A 48 27.28 -5.19 -19.78
C ASP A 48 28.61 -5.67 -19.16
N ARG A 49 28.94 -6.94 -19.41
CA ARG A 49 30.23 -7.52 -19.00
C ARG A 49 31.42 -6.90 -19.74
N GLN A 50 31.19 -6.19 -20.85
CA GLN A 50 32.20 -5.46 -21.61
C GLN A 50 32.44 -4.02 -21.09
N ASP A 51 31.64 -3.58 -20.12
CA ASP A 51 31.83 -2.27 -19.51
C ASP A 51 33.20 -2.14 -18.79
N GLU A 52 33.61 -0.92 -18.52
CA GLU A 52 34.94 -0.63 -17.96
C GLU A 52 35.21 -1.33 -16.63
N LEU A 53 34.25 -1.39 -15.71
CA LEU A 53 34.43 -2.00 -14.39
C LEU A 53 34.55 -3.54 -14.41
N PRO A 54 33.66 -4.30 -15.07
CA PRO A 54 33.82 -5.74 -15.24
C PRO A 54 35.16 -6.09 -15.91
N GLN A 55 35.52 -5.37 -16.98
CA GLN A 55 36.76 -5.59 -17.69
C GLN A 55 37.99 -5.22 -16.85
N ALA A 56 37.92 -4.19 -16.03
CA ALA A 56 38.97 -3.82 -15.10
C ALA A 56 39.25 -4.93 -14.07
N LEU A 57 38.20 -5.56 -13.52
CA LEU A 57 38.36 -6.67 -12.59
C LEU A 57 39.07 -7.85 -13.24
N VAL A 58 38.62 -8.25 -14.44
CA VAL A 58 39.25 -9.33 -15.21
C VAL A 58 40.73 -8.98 -15.54
N LEU A 59 41.01 -7.75 -15.97
CA LEU A 59 42.37 -7.25 -16.26
C LEU A 59 43.23 -7.21 -14.99
N ALA A 60 42.65 -6.97 -13.83
CA ALA A 60 43.33 -7.04 -12.54
C ALA A 60 43.73 -8.48 -12.16
N GLY A 61 43.20 -9.52 -12.81
CA GLY A 61 43.38 -10.93 -12.48
C GLY A 61 42.26 -11.48 -11.57
N GLY A 62 41.15 -10.77 -11.47
CA GLY A 62 40.00 -11.19 -10.68
C GLY A 62 38.94 -11.94 -11.49
N GLU A 63 37.96 -12.47 -10.78
CA GLU A 63 36.83 -13.19 -11.34
C GLU A 63 35.49 -12.54 -10.92
N ILE A 64 34.51 -12.57 -11.83
CA ILE A 64 33.15 -12.07 -11.56
C ILE A 64 32.29 -13.23 -11.08
N ASP A 65 31.93 -13.21 -9.80
CA ASP A 65 31.05 -14.20 -9.19
C ASP A 65 29.58 -13.99 -9.58
N GLN A 66 29.12 -12.72 -9.54
CA GLN A 66 27.76 -12.34 -9.88
C GLN A 66 27.72 -11.03 -10.69
N PHE A 67 26.91 -11.04 -11.74
CA PHE A 67 26.66 -9.87 -12.58
C PHE A 67 25.18 -9.57 -12.61
N GLY A 68 24.78 -8.44 -12.06
CA GLY A 68 23.41 -8.08 -11.82
C GLY A 68 22.81 -8.79 -10.60
N LEU A 69 21.85 -8.15 -9.97
CA LEU A 69 21.05 -8.70 -8.88
C LEU A 69 19.58 -8.50 -9.23
N ALA A 70 18.74 -9.52 -9.04
CA ALA A 70 17.33 -9.43 -9.40
C ALA A 70 16.51 -8.65 -8.34
N VAL A 71 17.00 -7.49 -7.92
CA VAL A 71 16.39 -6.57 -6.95
C VAL A 71 16.41 -5.13 -7.49
N ASP A 72 15.44 -4.32 -7.12
CA ASP A 72 15.39 -2.91 -7.46
C ASP A 72 14.93 -2.09 -6.23
N PRO A 73 15.73 -1.15 -5.74
CA PRO A 73 17.01 -0.68 -6.28
C PRO A 73 18.19 -1.63 -5.97
N GLY A 74 19.16 -1.67 -6.87
CA GLY A 74 20.39 -2.47 -6.69
C GLY A 74 20.67 -3.48 -7.80
N ASN A 75 19.84 -3.52 -8.84
CA ASN A 75 19.91 -4.50 -9.95
C ASN A 75 21.23 -4.46 -10.73
N LEU A 76 21.85 -3.31 -10.89
CA LEU A 76 23.10 -3.10 -11.64
C LEU A 76 24.35 -3.24 -10.75
N LEU A 77 24.35 -4.22 -9.87
CA LEU A 77 25.47 -4.52 -8.98
C LEU A 77 26.33 -5.65 -9.58
N MET A 78 27.63 -5.52 -9.43
CA MET A 78 28.59 -6.60 -9.75
C MET A 78 29.28 -7.02 -8.47
N VAL A 79 29.42 -8.33 -8.29
CA VAL A 79 30.25 -8.92 -7.23
C VAL A 79 31.32 -9.81 -7.86
N GLY A 80 32.51 -9.68 -7.37
CA GLY A 80 33.63 -10.53 -7.80
C GLY A 80 34.72 -10.63 -6.75
N LYS A 81 35.79 -11.29 -7.11
CA LYS A 81 36.96 -11.52 -6.25
C LYS A 81 38.23 -11.21 -6.99
N LEU A 82 39.17 -10.66 -6.25
CA LEU A 82 40.54 -10.46 -6.70
C LEU A 82 41.47 -11.26 -5.78
N GLY A 83 42.12 -12.27 -6.33
CA GLY A 83 43.07 -13.11 -5.62
C GLY A 83 44.43 -12.40 -5.47
N SER A 84 45.10 -12.67 -4.38
CA SER A 84 46.51 -12.34 -4.14
C SER A 84 47.18 -13.39 -3.29
N ASP A 85 48.49 -13.28 -3.11
CA ASP A 85 49.26 -14.16 -2.19
C ASP A 85 48.81 -13.99 -0.73
N LEU A 86 48.08 -12.92 -0.42
CA LEU A 86 47.54 -12.59 0.90
C LEU A 86 46.06 -13.09 1.11
N GLY A 87 45.46 -13.66 0.06
CA GLY A 87 44.10 -14.18 0.12
C GLY A 87 43.18 -13.66 -1.01
N SER A 88 41.90 -13.86 -0.84
CA SER A 88 40.88 -13.40 -1.78
C SER A 88 40.17 -12.15 -1.24
N HIS A 89 40.13 -11.10 -2.05
CA HIS A 89 39.52 -9.80 -1.71
C HIS A 89 38.21 -9.63 -2.48
N HIS A 90 37.14 -9.21 -1.80
CA HIS A 90 35.87 -8.95 -2.45
C HIS A 90 35.91 -7.64 -3.24
N VAL A 91 35.42 -7.66 -4.47
CA VAL A 91 35.25 -6.48 -5.31
C VAL A 91 33.77 -6.29 -5.61
N ILE A 92 33.22 -5.15 -5.24
CA ILE A 92 31.81 -4.83 -5.45
C ILE A 92 31.72 -3.59 -6.36
N GLY A 93 31.23 -3.81 -7.59
CA GLY A 93 30.81 -2.75 -8.48
C GLY A 93 29.47 -2.19 -8.04
N MET A 94 29.47 -0.95 -7.55
CA MET A 94 28.29 -0.34 -6.95
C MET A 94 27.31 0.18 -8.00
N PRO A 95 26.00 -0.09 -7.86
CA PRO A 95 24.97 0.48 -8.73
C PRO A 95 24.82 1.98 -8.47
N GLY A 96 24.34 2.75 -9.45
CA GLY A 96 24.13 4.19 -9.31
C GLY A 96 23.23 4.59 -8.14
N CYS A 97 22.25 3.74 -7.80
CA CYS A 97 21.35 3.91 -6.64
C CYS A 97 22.06 3.77 -5.27
N ALA A 98 23.30 3.27 -5.22
CA ALA A 98 24.09 3.19 -3.99
C ALA A 98 24.37 4.57 -3.35
N ARG A 99 24.24 5.66 -4.11
CA ARG A 99 24.33 7.04 -3.60
C ARG A 99 23.13 7.45 -2.75
N SER A 100 21.99 6.79 -2.93
CA SER A 100 20.80 7.03 -2.10
C SER A 100 20.97 6.45 -0.69
N PRO A 101 20.52 7.13 0.38
CA PRO A 101 20.52 6.57 1.73
C PRO A 101 19.50 5.44 1.95
N LYS A 102 18.62 5.22 0.96
CA LYS A 102 17.59 4.16 1.04
C LYS A 102 18.22 2.77 0.92
N LEU A 103 17.60 1.81 1.58
CA LEU A 103 17.98 0.40 1.51
C LEU A 103 17.96 -0.07 0.04
N ASN A 104 18.97 -0.83 -0.38
CA ASN A 104 19.08 -1.40 -1.72
C ASN A 104 19.91 -2.70 -1.71
N GLY A 105 19.99 -3.38 -2.86
CA GLY A 105 20.70 -4.66 -2.98
C GLY A 105 22.17 -4.61 -2.53
N LEU A 106 22.83 -3.45 -2.63
CA LEU A 106 24.20 -3.28 -2.11
C LEU A 106 24.26 -3.50 -0.58
N ASP A 107 23.25 -3.04 0.17
CA ASP A 107 23.24 -3.19 1.62
C ASP A 107 23.19 -4.66 2.02
N TRP A 108 22.42 -5.48 1.32
CA TRP A 108 22.35 -6.91 1.56
C TRP A 108 23.66 -7.63 1.23
N VAL A 109 24.24 -7.32 0.07
CA VAL A 109 25.53 -7.91 -0.34
C VAL A 109 26.64 -7.52 0.62
N LEU A 110 26.69 -6.28 1.07
CA LEU A 110 27.66 -5.82 2.08
C LEU A 110 27.52 -6.56 3.41
N GLN A 111 26.28 -6.77 3.87
CA GLN A 111 26.03 -7.53 5.11
C GLN A 111 26.53 -8.96 5.01
N LEU A 112 26.29 -9.65 3.88
CA LEU A 112 26.74 -11.02 3.67
C LEU A 112 28.27 -11.09 3.61
N VAL A 113 28.91 -10.21 2.85
CA VAL A 113 30.37 -10.16 2.74
C VAL A 113 31.04 -9.90 4.09
N LEU A 114 30.52 -8.95 4.85
CA LEU A 114 31.04 -8.61 6.18
C LEU A 114 30.78 -9.69 7.25
N ALA A 115 29.77 -10.52 7.04
CA ALA A 115 29.48 -11.67 7.88
C ALA A 115 30.26 -12.94 7.48
N ASP A 116 31.17 -12.81 6.49
CA ASP A 116 31.92 -13.93 5.90
C ASP A 116 31.01 -15.07 5.37
N ILE A 117 29.81 -14.70 4.91
CA ILE A 117 28.87 -15.64 4.31
C ILE A 117 29.19 -15.80 2.82
N PRO A 118 29.47 -17.02 2.32
CA PRO A 118 29.82 -17.24 0.93
C PRO A 118 28.71 -16.77 -0.02
N LEU A 119 29.06 -15.91 -0.98
CA LEU A 119 28.14 -15.42 -2.01
C LEU A 119 28.02 -16.46 -3.14
N ARG A 120 27.17 -17.45 -2.99
CA ARG A 120 26.89 -18.44 -4.05
C ARG A 120 25.86 -17.88 -5.02
N ARG A 121 26.03 -18.19 -6.32
CA ARG A 121 25.11 -17.72 -7.38
C ARG A 121 23.63 -18.03 -7.08
N GLY A 122 23.33 -19.21 -6.54
CA GLY A 122 21.97 -19.59 -6.16
C GLY A 122 21.40 -18.74 -5.03
N GLU A 123 22.17 -18.48 -4.00
CA GLU A 123 21.73 -17.72 -2.81
C GLU A 123 21.46 -16.25 -3.15
N LEU A 124 22.29 -15.64 -4.01
CA LEU A 124 22.03 -14.28 -4.51
C LEU A 124 20.80 -14.21 -5.42
N ALA A 125 20.50 -15.27 -6.15
CA ALA A 125 19.27 -15.36 -6.93
C ALA A 125 18.03 -15.56 -6.03
N ASP A 126 18.17 -16.34 -4.95
CA ASP A 126 17.10 -16.58 -3.98
C ASP A 126 16.74 -15.32 -3.17
N MET A 127 17.71 -14.45 -2.93
CA MET A 127 17.44 -13.10 -2.35
C MET A 127 16.48 -12.28 -3.21
N ALA A 128 16.42 -12.56 -4.51
CA ALA A 128 15.49 -11.92 -5.44
C ALA A 128 14.05 -12.42 -5.29
N ALA A 129 13.82 -13.57 -4.68
CA ALA A 129 12.49 -14.15 -4.52
C ALA A 129 11.55 -13.37 -3.57
N GLY A 130 12.03 -12.31 -2.96
CA GLY A 130 11.22 -11.36 -2.18
C GLY A 130 11.41 -9.90 -2.58
N GLY A 131 12.28 -9.62 -3.53
CA GLY A 131 12.66 -8.36 -4.17
C GLY A 131 12.52 -7.09 -3.32
N LEU A 132 13.56 -6.26 -3.30
CA LEU A 132 13.42 -4.87 -2.83
C LEU A 132 12.70 -4.07 -3.92
N LEU A 133 11.40 -4.28 -4.07
CA LEU A 133 10.59 -3.48 -4.98
C LEU A 133 10.13 -2.23 -4.22
N MET A 134 10.68 -1.09 -4.60
CA MET A 134 10.13 0.18 -4.17
C MET A 134 8.81 0.42 -4.90
N GLU A 135 7.74 0.64 -4.15
CA GLU A 135 6.48 1.10 -4.71
C GLU A 135 6.69 2.46 -5.39
N ILE A 136 6.51 2.46 -6.70
CA ILE A 136 6.40 3.69 -7.49
C ILE A 136 4.94 3.73 -7.95
N ALA A 137 4.24 4.82 -7.69
CA ALA A 137 2.82 4.98 -8.01
C ALA A 137 2.44 4.66 -9.48
N SER A 138 3.41 4.69 -10.39
CA SER A 138 3.24 4.40 -11.82
C SER A 138 3.64 2.99 -12.25
N ARG A 139 4.11 2.11 -11.33
CA ARG A 139 4.54 0.75 -11.67
C ARG A 139 3.37 -0.21 -11.48
N PRO A 140 2.92 -0.95 -12.50
CA PRO A 140 1.95 -2.02 -12.29
C PRO A 140 2.55 -3.05 -11.33
N MET A 141 1.85 -3.36 -10.24
CA MET A 141 2.29 -4.28 -9.21
C MET A 141 2.58 -5.66 -9.80
N PRO A 142 3.77 -6.24 -9.58
CA PRO A 142 4.00 -7.64 -9.92
C PRO A 142 3.23 -8.56 -8.96
N ARG A 143 2.94 -9.74 -9.39
CA ARG A 143 2.04 -10.79 -8.90
C ARG A 143 2.28 -11.30 -7.48
N ALA A 144 2.77 -10.66 -6.56
CA ALA A 144 2.70 -11.06 -5.17
C ALA A 144 2.84 -9.81 -4.32
N LEU A 145 1.74 -9.36 -3.80
CA LEU A 145 1.76 -8.65 -2.55
C LEU A 145 2.30 -9.62 -1.50
N ALA A 146 3.60 -9.53 -1.20
CA ALA A 146 4.06 -10.01 0.08
C ALA A 146 3.31 -9.15 1.11
N THR A 147 2.30 -9.72 1.70
CA THR A 147 1.72 -9.18 2.93
C THR A 147 2.87 -9.02 3.91
N SER A 148 3.26 -7.77 4.19
CA SER A 148 4.10 -7.48 5.34
C SER A 148 3.42 -8.08 6.56
N PRO A 149 4.09 -8.89 7.39
CA PRO A 149 3.41 -9.60 8.49
C PRO A 149 2.89 -8.70 9.60
N ASP A 150 2.94 -7.36 9.48
CA ASP A 150 2.60 -6.41 10.54
C ASP A 150 1.64 -5.26 10.16
N THR A 151 1.16 -5.18 8.93
CA THR A 151 0.00 -4.35 8.65
C THR A 151 -1.23 -5.24 8.65
N LYS A 152 -1.86 -5.41 9.81
CA LYS A 152 -3.24 -5.88 9.87
C LYS A 152 -4.05 -4.97 8.96
N ASP A 153 -4.75 -5.58 7.99
CA ASP A 153 -5.70 -4.85 7.16
C ASP A 153 -6.65 -4.09 8.08
N LYS A 154 -6.65 -2.76 7.95
CA LYS A 154 -7.48 -1.90 8.78
C LYS A 154 -8.65 -1.41 7.95
N MET A 155 -9.81 -1.92 8.25
CA MET A 155 -11.05 -1.52 7.60
C MET A 155 -11.79 -0.49 8.46
N ALA A 156 -12.08 0.67 7.86
CA ALA A 156 -12.93 1.69 8.47
C ALA A 156 -14.37 1.57 7.97
N GLY A 157 -15.30 2.10 8.74
CA GLY A 157 -16.68 2.32 8.30
C GLY A 157 -16.97 3.81 8.10
N ILE A 158 -17.72 4.15 7.04
CA ILE A 158 -18.35 5.46 6.88
C ILE A 158 -19.85 5.25 6.80
N LEU A 159 -20.58 5.91 7.70
CA LEU A 159 -22.04 5.97 7.70
C LEU A 159 -22.48 7.35 7.23
N LEU A 160 -23.17 7.42 6.10
CA LEU A 160 -23.66 8.68 5.53
C LEU A 160 -24.98 9.09 6.19
N ALA A 161 -24.96 10.18 6.95
CA ALA A 161 -26.07 10.69 7.73
C ALA A 161 -26.33 12.20 7.53
N ALA A 162 -25.82 12.79 6.44
CA ALA A 162 -25.88 14.23 6.19
C ALA A 162 -27.09 14.66 5.31
N GLY A 163 -27.90 13.70 4.83
CA GLY A 163 -28.96 13.95 3.84
C GLY A 163 -30.13 14.79 4.38
N GLN A 164 -30.71 15.61 3.51
CA GLN A 164 -31.78 16.59 3.84
C GLN A 164 -33.19 15.97 3.90
N SER A 165 -33.38 14.68 3.65
CA SER A 165 -34.70 14.00 3.65
C SER A 165 -35.80 14.74 2.87
N ARG A 166 -35.46 15.37 1.73
CA ARG A 166 -36.35 16.29 0.97
C ARG A 166 -37.72 15.70 0.62
N ARG A 167 -37.83 14.37 0.51
CA ARG A 167 -39.08 13.67 0.15
C ARG A 167 -40.03 13.47 1.33
N MET A 168 -39.52 13.53 2.57
CA MET A 168 -40.31 13.35 3.80
C MET A 168 -40.82 14.69 4.42
N GLY A 169 -40.71 15.80 3.72
CA GLY A 169 -41.16 17.11 4.18
C GLY A 169 -40.24 17.68 5.26
N THR A 170 -40.80 18.01 6.45
CA THR A 170 -40.08 18.69 7.54
C THR A 170 -39.42 17.73 8.54
N VAL A 171 -39.63 16.41 8.40
CA VAL A 171 -39.10 15.41 9.34
C VAL A 171 -37.84 14.78 8.77
N ASN A 172 -36.77 14.79 9.56
CA ASN A 172 -35.55 14.06 9.21
C ASN A 172 -35.79 12.55 9.37
N LYS A 173 -35.78 11.82 8.26
CA LYS A 173 -36.06 10.36 8.25
C LYS A 173 -35.11 9.57 9.16
N LEU A 174 -33.87 10.03 9.32
CA LEU A 174 -32.86 9.36 10.14
C LEU A 174 -33.22 9.37 11.63
N LEU A 175 -34.06 10.31 12.06
CA LEU A 175 -34.52 10.46 13.43
C LEU A 175 -35.87 9.79 13.68
N ALA A 176 -36.53 9.27 12.64
CA ALA A 176 -37.81 8.56 12.77
C ALA A 176 -37.62 7.31 13.63
N PRO A 177 -38.50 7.07 14.62
CA PRO A 177 -38.38 5.92 15.50
C PRO A 177 -38.82 4.63 14.78
N ILE A 178 -37.93 3.64 14.74
CA ILE A 178 -38.23 2.27 14.32
C ILE A 178 -38.03 1.38 15.55
N THR A 179 -39.02 0.63 15.96
CA THR A 179 -38.96 -0.23 17.15
C THR A 179 -38.43 0.48 18.41
N GLY A 180 -38.76 1.79 18.55
CA GLY A 180 -38.40 2.60 19.73
C GLY A 180 -37.01 3.25 19.69
N LYS A 181 -36.23 3.07 18.59
CA LYS A 181 -34.93 3.71 18.40
C LYS A 181 -34.92 4.55 17.11
N PRO A 182 -34.16 5.64 17.02
CA PRO A 182 -33.96 6.37 15.78
C PRO A 182 -33.41 5.48 14.66
N LEU A 183 -33.89 5.64 13.44
CA LEU A 183 -33.49 4.84 12.28
C LEU A 183 -31.97 4.77 12.09
N ILE A 184 -31.28 5.92 12.18
CA ILE A 184 -29.83 5.99 12.05
C ILE A 184 -29.09 5.10 13.05
N ARG A 185 -29.65 4.95 14.26
CA ARG A 185 -29.03 4.16 15.32
C ARG A 185 -28.98 2.67 14.98
N HIS A 186 -29.98 2.13 14.28
CA HIS A 186 -29.96 0.74 13.83
C HIS A 186 -28.79 0.46 12.89
N ALA A 187 -28.59 1.32 11.89
CA ALA A 187 -27.45 1.17 10.96
C ALA A 187 -26.09 1.34 11.68
N ALA A 188 -25.99 2.32 12.59
CA ALA A 188 -24.74 2.54 13.34
C ALA A 188 -24.42 1.36 14.28
N GLU A 189 -25.40 0.83 15.03
CA GLU A 189 -25.21 -0.34 15.89
C GLU A 189 -24.75 -1.56 15.08
N ALA A 190 -25.37 -1.82 13.91
CA ALA A 190 -24.96 -2.94 13.05
C ALA A 190 -23.50 -2.85 12.58
N LEU A 191 -23.03 -1.64 12.23
CA LEU A 191 -21.65 -1.39 11.83
C LEU A 191 -20.66 -1.54 12.99
N VAL A 192 -21.04 -1.10 14.19
CA VAL A 192 -20.25 -1.28 15.42
C VAL A 192 -20.16 -2.76 15.78
N ASP A 193 -21.31 -3.47 15.75
CA ASP A 193 -21.40 -4.91 16.09
C ASP A 193 -20.60 -5.77 15.08
N ALA A 194 -20.49 -5.34 13.82
CA ALA A 194 -19.63 -5.98 12.82
C ALA A 194 -18.12 -5.68 13.01
N GLY A 195 -17.74 -4.90 14.02
CA GLY A 195 -16.34 -4.65 14.37
C GLY A 195 -15.63 -3.59 13.56
N LEU A 196 -16.34 -2.74 12.80
CA LEU A 196 -15.74 -1.64 12.03
C LEU A 196 -15.15 -0.56 12.97
N SER A 197 -13.85 -0.32 12.86
CA SER A 197 -13.13 0.65 13.69
C SER A 197 -11.93 1.24 12.93
N PRO A 198 -11.89 2.59 12.71
CA PRO A 198 -12.85 3.58 13.16
C PRO A 198 -14.18 3.49 12.40
N LEU A 199 -15.27 3.92 13.06
CA LEU A 199 -16.56 4.17 12.41
C LEU A 199 -16.81 5.68 12.37
N ILE A 200 -16.76 6.27 11.17
CA ILE A 200 -17.01 7.67 10.92
C ILE A 200 -18.48 7.85 10.54
N VAL A 201 -19.20 8.74 11.21
CA VAL A 201 -20.55 9.12 10.82
C VAL A 201 -20.52 10.55 10.27
N VAL A 202 -20.82 10.70 8.99
CA VAL A 202 -20.86 12.02 8.35
C VAL A 202 -22.23 12.64 8.55
N ILE A 203 -22.28 13.72 9.31
CA ILE A 203 -23.48 14.48 9.66
C ILE A 203 -23.56 15.81 8.90
N GLY A 204 -24.76 16.36 8.73
CA GLY A 204 -24.98 17.64 8.01
C GLY A 204 -26.30 18.26 8.41
N HIS A 205 -27.41 17.89 7.75
CA HIS A 205 -28.72 18.40 8.10
C HIS A 205 -29.14 17.94 9.51
N GLU A 206 -29.57 18.90 10.36
CA GLU A 206 -29.92 18.66 11.77
C GLU A 206 -28.82 17.91 12.58
N ALA A 207 -27.58 18.28 12.35
CA ALA A 207 -26.38 17.60 12.86
C ALA A 207 -26.47 17.31 14.38
N ASP A 208 -26.90 18.27 15.20
CA ASP A 208 -26.99 18.12 16.65
C ASP A 208 -27.99 17.01 17.07
N LYS A 209 -29.11 16.91 16.36
CA LYS A 209 -30.11 15.89 16.64
C LYS A 209 -29.64 14.49 16.22
N VAL A 210 -28.95 14.40 15.07
CA VAL A 210 -28.35 13.15 14.59
C VAL A 210 -27.24 12.70 15.54
N ALA A 211 -26.39 13.63 15.98
CA ALA A 211 -25.34 13.37 16.97
C ALA A 211 -25.95 12.80 18.28
N SER A 212 -26.99 13.47 18.82
CA SER A 212 -27.67 13.00 20.04
C SER A 212 -28.31 11.61 19.88
N ALA A 213 -28.79 11.26 18.68
CA ALA A 213 -29.35 9.93 18.40
C ALA A 213 -28.29 8.80 18.46
N LEU A 214 -27.00 9.17 18.32
CA LEU A 214 -25.87 8.27 18.32
C LEU A 214 -25.08 8.26 19.66
N ASP A 215 -25.56 9.00 20.65
CA ASP A 215 -24.90 9.09 21.96
C ASP A 215 -24.63 7.70 22.56
N GLY A 216 -23.40 7.53 23.08
CA GLY A 216 -22.95 6.29 23.69
C GLY A 216 -22.42 5.22 22.72
N LEU A 217 -22.46 5.44 21.42
CA LEU A 217 -21.81 4.57 20.44
C LEU A 217 -20.34 5.01 20.20
N PRO A 218 -19.42 4.07 19.95
CA PRO A 218 -18.01 4.36 19.66
C PRO A 218 -17.83 4.85 18.21
N VAL A 219 -18.39 6.01 17.89
CA VAL A 219 -18.37 6.60 16.54
C VAL A 219 -17.66 7.95 16.55
N GLN A 220 -17.02 8.27 15.44
CA GLN A 220 -16.43 9.59 15.19
C GLN A 220 -17.39 10.40 14.31
N LEU A 221 -17.83 11.54 14.81
CA LEU A 221 -18.73 12.44 14.05
C LEU A 221 -17.90 13.40 13.19
N VAL A 222 -18.26 13.51 11.91
CA VAL A 222 -17.65 14.44 10.94
C VAL A 222 -18.76 15.32 10.35
N PHE A 223 -18.69 16.62 10.58
CA PHE A 223 -19.64 17.57 10.02
C PHE A 223 -19.25 17.92 8.58
N ASN A 224 -20.20 17.74 7.63
CA ASN A 224 -20.05 18.18 6.26
C ASN A 224 -20.81 19.50 6.04
N PRO A 225 -20.12 20.65 5.87
CA PRO A 225 -20.79 21.92 5.60
C PRO A 225 -21.46 21.95 4.22
N ASP A 226 -20.93 21.16 3.27
CA ASP A 226 -21.38 21.14 1.88
C ASP A 226 -22.41 20.04 1.62
N HIS A 227 -23.08 19.52 2.67
CA HIS A 227 -24.06 18.43 2.60
C HIS A 227 -25.24 18.72 1.65
N ALA A 228 -25.48 19.98 1.31
CA ALA A 228 -26.51 20.38 0.36
C ALA A 228 -26.13 20.16 -1.12
N GLU A 229 -24.83 19.98 -1.42
CA GLU A 229 -24.31 19.80 -2.78
C GLU A 229 -24.47 18.35 -3.30
N GLY A 230 -24.90 17.44 -2.46
CA GLY A 230 -25.15 16.05 -2.82
C GLY A 230 -24.38 15.04 -1.99
N GLN A 231 -24.64 13.76 -2.25
CA GLN A 231 -24.07 12.66 -1.47
C GLN A 231 -22.53 12.55 -1.63
N ALA A 232 -21.99 12.94 -2.79
CA ALA A 232 -20.55 12.88 -3.06
C ALA A 232 -19.74 13.73 -2.08
N SER A 233 -20.21 14.94 -1.71
CA SER A 233 -19.54 15.78 -0.72
C SER A 233 -19.42 15.10 0.64
N SER A 234 -20.43 14.33 1.04
CA SER A 234 -20.42 13.57 2.31
C SER A 234 -19.47 12.38 2.25
N VAL A 235 -19.38 11.68 1.12
CA VAL A 235 -18.36 10.63 0.93
C VAL A 235 -16.96 11.21 1.04
N GLY A 236 -16.69 12.30 0.32
CA GLY A 236 -15.40 13.00 0.35
C GLY A 236 -15.00 13.44 1.75
N ALA A 237 -15.93 14.05 2.51
CA ALA A 237 -15.70 14.47 3.89
C ALA A 237 -15.35 13.28 4.81
N GLY A 238 -16.04 12.14 4.65
CA GLY A 238 -15.77 10.94 5.40
C GLY A 238 -14.39 10.34 5.08
N VAL A 239 -14.04 10.24 3.80
CA VAL A 239 -12.74 9.70 3.35
C VAL A 239 -11.59 10.62 3.79
N ALA A 240 -11.76 11.94 3.73
CA ALA A 240 -10.75 12.90 4.17
C ALA A 240 -10.46 12.84 5.69
N ALA A 241 -11.37 12.29 6.47
CA ALA A 241 -11.20 12.12 7.92
C ALA A 241 -10.56 10.78 8.32
N LEU A 242 -10.25 9.90 7.37
CA LEU A 242 -9.61 8.62 7.64
C LEU A 242 -8.12 8.77 7.98
N ASP A 243 -7.64 7.94 8.90
CA ASP A 243 -6.23 7.82 9.16
C ASP A 243 -5.48 7.20 7.96
N ALA A 244 -4.20 7.57 7.80
CA ALA A 244 -3.39 7.17 6.65
C ALA A 244 -3.13 5.66 6.56
N ASP A 245 -3.29 4.93 7.66
CA ASP A 245 -3.07 3.48 7.78
C ASP A 245 -4.32 2.64 7.46
N ILE A 246 -5.46 3.27 7.17
CA ILE A 246 -6.66 2.58 6.69
C ILE A 246 -6.41 2.05 5.28
N THR A 247 -6.71 0.78 5.07
CA THR A 247 -6.46 0.05 3.82
C THR A 247 -7.73 -0.23 3.04
N ASP A 248 -8.87 -0.31 3.73
CA ASP A 248 -10.15 -0.65 3.14
C ASP A 248 -11.27 0.13 3.83
N LEU A 249 -12.35 0.37 3.12
CA LEU A 249 -13.44 1.22 3.58
C LEU A 249 -14.80 0.62 3.25
N LEU A 250 -15.68 0.51 4.23
CA LEU A 250 -17.08 0.20 4.02
C LEU A 250 -17.92 1.49 4.10
N ILE A 251 -18.67 1.81 3.04
CA ILE A 251 -19.58 2.94 3.00
C ILE A 251 -21.03 2.43 3.08
N ALA A 252 -21.74 2.83 4.13
CA ALA A 252 -23.14 2.52 4.36
C ALA A 252 -24.01 3.78 4.39
N LEU A 253 -25.31 3.60 4.11
CA LEU A 253 -26.30 4.66 4.18
C LEU A 253 -27.02 4.62 5.54
N GLY A 254 -27.25 5.80 6.13
CA GLY A 254 -27.90 5.92 7.44
C GLY A 254 -29.38 5.54 7.46
N ASP A 255 -30.02 5.39 6.30
CA ASP A 255 -31.42 5.04 6.13
C ASP A 255 -31.68 3.54 5.86
N MET A 256 -30.72 2.68 6.18
CA MET A 256 -30.80 1.23 6.03
C MET A 256 -30.94 0.51 7.38
N PRO A 257 -32.11 0.49 8.01
CA PRO A 257 -32.30 -0.04 9.36
C PRO A 257 -32.21 -1.57 9.45
N LEU A 258 -32.24 -2.27 8.32
CA LEU A 258 -32.22 -3.73 8.26
C LEU A 258 -30.82 -4.30 8.10
N LEU A 259 -29.77 -3.47 8.05
CA LEU A 259 -28.39 -3.96 8.09
C LEU A 259 -28.15 -4.78 9.35
N SER A 260 -27.43 -5.87 9.20
CA SER A 260 -27.09 -6.78 10.30
C SER A 260 -25.59 -7.08 10.32
N ALA A 261 -25.04 -7.32 11.51
CA ALA A 261 -23.62 -7.66 11.64
C ALA A 261 -23.23 -8.91 10.80
N PRO A 262 -24.00 -10.01 10.77
CA PRO A 262 -23.66 -11.18 9.94
C PRO A 262 -23.60 -10.88 8.44
N LEU A 263 -24.46 -9.99 7.93
CA LEU A 263 -24.42 -9.56 6.53
C LEU A 263 -23.14 -8.76 6.24
N LEU A 264 -22.81 -7.84 7.13
CA LEU A 264 -21.60 -7.00 7.01
C LEU A 264 -20.32 -7.84 7.10
N GLU A 265 -20.25 -8.76 8.06
CA GLU A 265 -19.15 -9.71 8.23
C GLU A 265 -18.93 -10.54 6.96
N LYS A 266 -20.00 -11.11 6.37
CA LYS A 266 -19.94 -11.85 5.11
C LYS A 266 -19.34 -11.01 3.97
N LEU A 267 -19.72 -9.74 3.87
CA LEU A 267 -19.21 -8.84 2.83
C LEU A 267 -17.73 -8.51 3.07
N MET A 268 -17.35 -8.23 4.32
CA MET A 268 -15.98 -7.92 4.72
C MET A 268 -15.07 -9.14 4.50
N GLU A 269 -15.46 -10.33 4.91
CA GLU A 269 -14.74 -11.57 4.65
C GLU A 269 -14.52 -11.77 3.15
N SER A 270 -15.59 -11.69 2.34
CA SER A 270 -15.47 -11.82 0.88
C SER A 270 -14.61 -10.78 0.22
N HIS A 271 -14.48 -9.59 0.82
CA HIS A 271 -13.58 -8.54 0.35
C HIS A 271 -12.14 -8.88 0.69
N LEU A 272 -11.85 -9.22 1.94
CA LEU A 272 -10.49 -9.49 2.46
C LEU A 272 -9.91 -10.80 1.94
N ASP A 273 -10.74 -11.78 1.59
CA ASP A 273 -10.30 -13.05 0.98
C ASP A 273 -9.65 -12.86 -0.41
N ARG A 274 -9.82 -11.69 -1.02
CA ARG A 274 -9.17 -11.39 -2.29
C ARG A 274 -7.75 -10.88 -2.07
N ASN A 275 -6.80 -11.47 -2.76
CA ASN A 275 -5.42 -11.01 -2.73
C ASN A 275 -5.21 -9.57 -3.22
N ASP A 276 -6.19 -9.02 -3.96
CA ASP A 276 -6.17 -7.68 -4.55
C ASP A 276 -7.22 -6.74 -3.93
N HIS A 277 -7.71 -7.02 -2.71
CA HIS A 277 -8.81 -6.28 -2.06
C HIS A 277 -8.57 -4.76 -2.02
N HIS A 278 -7.34 -4.30 -1.85
CA HIS A 278 -7.01 -2.86 -1.90
C HIS A 278 -7.30 -2.19 -3.24
N ARG A 279 -7.53 -2.98 -4.30
CA ARG A 279 -7.89 -2.54 -5.67
C ARG A 279 -9.21 -3.12 -6.13
N CYS A 280 -10.00 -3.60 -5.20
CA CYS A 280 -11.30 -4.25 -5.45
C CYS A 280 -12.43 -3.38 -4.89
N ILE A 281 -13.59 -3.48 -5.52
CA ILE A 281 -14.83 -2.92 -5.02
C ILE A 281 -15.76 -4.09 -4.75
N THR A 282 -16.15 -4.31 -3.49
CA THR A 282 -17.09 -5.39 -3.14
C THR A 282 -18.46 -4.82 -2.83
N LEU A 283 -19.47 -5.41 -3.44
CA LEU A 283 -20.85 -4.98 -3.22
C LEU A 283 -21.81 -6.17 -3.23
N PRO A 284 -22.88 -6.11 -2.39
CA PRO A 284 -23.89 -7.15 -2.36
C PRO A 284 -24.79 -7.07 -3.60
N THR A 285 -25.28 -8.22 -4.03
CA THR A 285 -26.27 -8.33 -5.10
C THR A 285 -27.42 -9.24 -4.67
N SER A 286 -28.63 -8.90 -5.09
CA SER A 286 -29.83 -9.75 -4.96
C SER A 286 -30.63 -9.66 -6.23
N ASP A 287 -31.01 -10.80 -6.81
CA ASP A 287 -31.73 -10.90 -8.09
C ASP A 287 -31.09 -10.05 -9.21
N GLY A 288 -29.76 -10.03 -9.27
CA GLY A 288 -28.99 -9.27 -10.28
C GLY A 288 -28.96 -7.74 -10.03
N LYS A 289 -29.55 -7.25 -8.95
CA LYS A 289 -29.50 -5.85 -8.57
C LYS A 289 -28.38 -5.60 -7.56
N ARG A 290 -27.57 -4.56 -7.80
CA ARG A 290 -26.53 -4.10 -6.88
C ARG A 290 -27.17 -3.40 -5.69
N GLY A 291 -26.67 -3.67 -4.49
CA GLY A 291 -27.13 -3.10 -3.22
C GLY A 291 -26.05 -2.34 -2.46
N ASN A 292 -26.40 -1.94 -1.26
CA ASN A 292 -25.50 -1.34 -0.26
C ASN A 292 -25.41 -2.26 0.96
N PRO A 293 -24.33 -2.13 1.78
CA PRO A 293 -23.21 -1.19 1.68
C PRO A 293 -22.18 -1.61 0.62
N VAL A 294 -21.26 -0.71 0.28
CA VAL A 294 -20.19 -0.96 -0.68
C VAL A 294 -18.82 -0.86 0.01
N LEU A 295 -17.95 -1.84 -0.24
CA LEU A 295 -16.58 -1.85 0.24
C LEU A 295 -15.63 -1.40 -0.87
N TRP A 296 -14.69 -0.55 -0.49
CA TRP A 296 -13.73 0.08 -1.40
C TRP A 296 -12.32 -0.14 -0.90
N GLY A 297 -11.47 -0.72 -1.73
CA GLY A 297 -10.05 -0.78 -1.46
C GLY A 297 -9.39 0.61 -1.56
N LYS A 298 -8.28 0.80 -0.88
CA LYS A 298 -7.54 2.08 -0.77
C LYS A 298 -7.25 2.77 -2.11
N ALA A 299 -7.09 2.00 -3.18
CA ALA A 299 -6.83 2.54 -4.51
C ALA A 299 -7.91 3.52 -5.00
N PHE A 300 -9.15 3.40 -4.50
CA PHE A 300 -10.28 4.24 -4.89
C PHE A 300 -10.50 5.48 -4.02
N PHE A 301 -9.77 5.62 -2.90
CA PHE A 301 -9.94 6.76 -1.99
C PHE A 301 -9.75 8.12 -2.68
N PRO A 302 -8.73 8.32 -3.54
CA PRO A 302 -8.58 9.59 -4.26
C PRO A 302 -9.77 9.91 -5.18
N GLU A 303 -10.35 8.90 -5.83
CA GLU A 303 -11.51 9.07 -6.71
C GLU A 303 -12.76 9.39 -5.89
N LEU A 304 -12.97 8.71 -4.75
CA LEU A 304 -14.07 8.99 -3.82
C LEU A 304 -14.03 10.43 -3.28
N VAL A 305 -12.85 10.97 -3.00
CA VAL A 305 -12.68 12.36 -2.54
C VAL A 305 -12.97 13.36 -3.67
N SER A 306 -12.64 13.02 -4.92
CA SER A 306 -12.78 13.92 -6.08
C SER A 306 -14.17 13.90 -6.71
N MET A 307 -15.07 13.02 -6.23
CA MET A 307 -16.46 12.96 -6.74
C MET A 307 -17.24 14.24 -6.48
N SER A 308 -18.21 14.51 -7.34
CA SER A 308 -19.16 15.63 -7.20
C SER A 308 -20.58 15.20 -7.57
N GLY A 309 -21.58 15.90 -7.02
CA GLY A 309 -22.99 15.70 -7.32
C GLY A 309 -23.70 14.63 -6.48
N ASP A 310 -24.89 14.25 -6.92
CA ASP A 310 -25.82 13.37 -6.16
C ASP A 310 -25.65 11.86 -6.47
N SER A 311 -24.79 11.48 -7.40
CA SER A 311 -24.69 10.10 -7.88
C SER A 311 -24.02 9.13 -6.91
N GLY A 312 -23.44 9.62 -5.80
CA GLY A 312 -22.99 8.85 -4.63
C GLY A 312 -22.03 7.72 -4.94
N GLY A 313 -21.21 7.67 -5.86
CA GLY A 313 -20.32 6.56 -6.22
C GLY A 313 -20.88 5.62 -7.28
N ARG A 314 -22.12 5.78 -7.72
CA ARG A 314 -22.71 4.95 -8.78
C ARG A 314 -21.90 5.03 -10.08
N GLN A 315 -21.42 6.23 -10.43
CA GLN A 315 -20.58 6.43 -11.62
C GLN A 315 -19.26 5.65 -11.50
N LEU A 316 -18.58 5.72 -10.35
CA LEU A 316 -17.37 4.92 -10.11
C LEU A 316 -17.62 3.43 -10.21
N LEU A 317 -18.78 2.95 -9.72
CA LEU A 317 -19.16 1.55 -9.90
C LEU A 317 -19.32 1.17 -11.36
N ASP A 318 -19.85 2.05 -12.19
CA ASP A 318 -20.03 1.78 -13.63
C ASP A 318 -18.71 1.85 -14.39
N ASP A 319 -17.81 2.73 -14.00
CA ASP A 319 -16.49 2.89 -14.63
C ASP A 319 -15.53 1.73 -14.26
N HIS A 320 -15.69 1.13 -13.08
CA HIS A 320 -14.79 0.11 -12.53
C HIS A 320 -15.39 -1.31 -12.47
N GLN A 321 -16.26 -1.69 -13.41
CA GLN A 321 -16.93 -3.01 -13.40
C GLN A 321 -15.98 -4.21 -13.38
N ALA A 322 -14.81 -4.09 -14.03
CA ALA A 322 -13.84 -5.19 -14.16
C ALA A 322 -13.18 -5.60 -12.82
N VAL A 323 -13.19 -4.72 -11.81
CA VAL A 323 -12.58 -4.96 -10.51
C VAL A 323 -13.61 -5.15 -9.40
N GLN A 324 -14.88 -5.34 -9.75
CA GLN A 324 -15.95 -5.59 -8.80
C GLN A 324 -15.98 -7.04 -8.33
N ASN A 325 -16.18 -7.22 -7.04
CA ASN A 325 -16.52 -8.47 -6.40
C ASN A 325 -18.01 -8.44 -6.02
N LEU A 326 -18.82 -9.18 -6.75
CA LEU A 326 -20.28 -9.24 -6.54
C LEU A 326 -20.60 -10.38 -5.59
N VAL A 327 -21.13 -10.06 -4.40
CA VAL A 327 -21.47 -11.03 -3.38
C VAL A 327 -22.99 -11.28 -3.40
N GLN A 328 -23.37 -12.49 -3.79
CA GLN A 328 -24.79 -12.85 -3.78
C GLN A 328 -25.30 -12.91 -2.35
N CYS A 329 -26.35 -12.14 -2.08
CA CYS A 329 -27.04 -12.06 -0.79
C CYS A 329 -28.54 -12.26 -1.00
N ASP A 330 -29.11 -13.22 -0.26
CA ASP A 330 -30.56 -13.45 -0.30
C ASP A 330 -31.33 -12.53 0.67
N ASP A 331 -30.59 -11.64 1.35
CA ASP A 331 -31.12 -10.71 2.32
C ASP A 331 -31.62 -9.43 1.61
N PRO A 332 -32.93 -9.13 1.68
CA PRO A 332 -33.50 -7.93 1.07
C PRO A 332 -32.99 -6.61 1.72
N ALA A 333 -32.33 -6.67 2.87
CA ALA A 333 -31.77 -5.51 3.56
C ALA A 333 -30.83 -4.68 2.67
N ILE A 334 -30.14 -5.33 1.74
CA ILE A 334 -29.17 -4.67 0.84
C ILE A 334 -29.81 -3.70 -0.17
N LEU A 335 -31.10 -3.84 -0.43
CA LEU A 335 -31.87 -3.06 -1.40
C LEU A 335 -32.91 -2.14 -0.75
N ARG A 336 -33.08 -2.22 0.58
CA ARG A 336 -34.12 -1.48 1.30
C ARG A 336 -33.55 -0.31 2.06
N ASP A 337 -33.78 0.87 1.54
CA ASP A 337 -33.73 2.15 2.21
C ASP A 337 -35.16 2.60 2.61
N VAL A 338 -35.26 3.40 3.63
CA VAL A 338 -36.55 4.00 4.04
C VAL A 338 -36.73 5.31 3.30
N ASP A 339 -37.49 5.29 2.21
CA ASP A 339 -37.78 6.50 1.40
C ASP A 339 -39.09 7.18 1.77
N THR A 340 -40.04 6.48 2.41
CA THR A 340 -41.37 6.98 2.77
C THR A 340 -41.77 6.53 4.19
N ALA A 341 -42.69 7.25 4.80
CA ALA A 341 -43.14 7.03 6.18
C ALA A 341 -44.27 5.96 6.29
N ASP A 342 -44.32 4.96 5.42
CA ASP A 342 -45.32 3.89 5.50
C ASP A 342 -44.88 2.73 6.40
#